data_4d9d72782ddc23592cb542344c292160
#
_entry.id   4d9d72782ddc23592cb542344c292160
#
_cell.length_a   1.000
_cell.length_b   1.000
_cell.length_c   1.000
_cell.angle_alpha   90.00
_cell.angle_beta   90.00
_cell.angle_gamma   90.00
#
_symmetry.space_group_name_H-M   'P 1'
#
loop_
_entity.id
_entity.type
_entity.pdbx_description
1 polymer ?
#
loop_
_entity_poly.entity_id
_entity_poly.type
_entity_poly.pdbx_seq_one_letter_code
_entity_poly.pdbx_strand_id
1 'polypeptide(L)'
;MKIYIPRILGGINSKMLKNTFHRLAIGDAYYIDMHRKVNENNHVYYFAFLEIEMYDTSTANSLLTRLNNSRSVNLTYDEEAGQYWELKKHVPKNERKQQQESKMSSVMPVLYETFMSAFEHAGIVAPTKEEEPVEDTFDYDAYLQDNTFNMWDDKYNFWQSV
;
A
#
# COMPACT_ATOMS: atom_id res chain seq x y z
N MET A 1 -2.75 15.06 7.84
CA MET A 1 -2.95 13.98 6.87
C MET A 1 -1.70 13.14 6.74
N LYS A 2 -1.81 11.78 6.60
CA LYS A 2 -0.65 10.89 6.42
C LYS A 2 -0.55 10.44 4.97
N ILE A 3 0.64 10.64 4.37
CA ILE A 3 0.96 10.30 2.97
C ILE A 3 2.15 9.36 2.93
N TYR A 4 2.13 8.41 2.01
CA TYR A 4 3.23 7.54 1.67
C TYR A 4 3.73 7.82 0.26
N ILE A 5 5.03 8.01 0.10
CA ILE A 5 5.72 8.15 -1.20
C ILE A 5 6.60 6.91 -1.41
N PRO A 6 6.25 6.01 -2.33
CA PRO A 6 6.96 4.73 -2.51
C PRO A 6 8.33 4.88 -3.14
N ARG A 7 8.57 5.96 -3.91
CA ARG A 7 9.84 6.17 -4.60
C ARG A 7 10.20 7.63 -4.70
N ILE A 8 11.39 7.96 -4.20
CA ILE A 8 12.00 9.28 -4.25
C ILE A 8 13.42 9.08 -4.79
N LEU A 9 13.84 9.89 -5.74
CA LEU A 9 15.17 9.80 -6.33
C LEU A 9 16.26 10.22 -5.32
N GLY A 10 17.47 9.65 -5.49
CA GLY A 10 18.55 9.74 -4.52
C GLY A 10 19.12 11.13 -4.23
N GLY A 11 18.81 12.13 -5.06
CA GLY A 11 19.23 13.52 -4.82
C GLY A 11 18.29 14.35 -3.94
N ILE A 12 17.14 13.78 -3.56
CA ILE A 12 16.08 14.50 -2.83
C ILE A 12 16.18 14.19 -1.33
N ASN A 13 16.17 15.24 -0.52
CA ASN A 13 16.20 15.14 0.93
C ASN A 13 14.87 15.62 1.55
N SER A 14 14.71 15.42 2.87
CA SER A 14 13.49 15.80 3.59
C SER A 14 13.18 17.29 3.52
N LYS A 15 14.21 18.16 3.49
CA LYS A 15 14.04 19.61 3.35
C LYS A 15 13.46 19.98 1.98
N MET A 16 13.92 19.30 0.91
CA MET A 16 13.37 19.53 -0.43
C MET A 16 11.91 19.06 -0.51
N LEU A 17 11.59 17.92 0.08
CA LEU A 17 10.21 17.47 0.19
C LEU A 17 9.33 18.51 0.87
N LYS A 18 9.70 18.94 2.07
CA LYS A 18 8.98 19.97 2.83
C LYS A 18 8.76 21.24 2.01
N ASN A 19 9.84 21.76 1.41
CA ASN A 19 9.79 22.99 0.61
C ASN A 19 8.88 22.82 -0.62
N THR A 20 8.84 21.66 -1.24
CA THR A 20 8.00 21.42 -2.41
C THR A 20 6.52 21.43 -2.04
N PHE A 21 6.12 20.77 -0.96
CA PHE A 21 4.73 20.80 -0.50
C PHE A 21 4.28 22.21 -0.12
N HIS A 22 5.15 22.99 0.51
CA HIS A 22 4.90 24.39 0.83
C HIS A 22 4.78 25.26 -0.45
N ARG A 23 5.75 25.13 -1.38
CA ARG A 23 5.77 25.90 -2.65
C ARG A 23 4.55 25.64 -3.51
N LEU A 24 4.07 24.40 -3.54
CA LEU A 24 2.87 24.01 -4.29
C LEU A 24 1.56 24.35 -3.55
N ALA A 25 1.66 25.07 -2.43
CA ALA A 25 0.53 25.47 -1.60
C ALA A 25 -0.36 24.30 -1.18
N ILE A 26 0.24 23.14 -0.94
CA ILE A 26 -0.46 21.92 -0.52
C ILE A 26 -0.58 21.86 1.00
N GLY A 27 0.52 22.12 1.72
CA GLY A 27 0.53 22.05 3.17
C GLY A 27 1.93 22.15 3.77
N ASP A 28 2.00 22.15 5.09
CA ASP A 28 3.25 22.06 5.83
C ASP A 28 3.49 20.60 6.30
N ALA A 29 4.56 19.99 5.79
CA ALA A 29 5.00 18.69 6.24
C ALA A 29 5.79 18.84 7.54
N TYR A 30 5.15 18.58 8.68
CA TYR A 30 5.77 18.73 10.00
C TYR A 30 6.54 17.48 10.43
N TYR A 31 6.23 16.30 9.87
CA TYR A 31 6.96 15.08 10.11
C TYR A 31 7.26 14.37 8.79
N ILE A 32 8.53 13.99 8.59
CA ILE A 32 9.00 13.29 7.39
C ILE A 32 9.97 12.19 7.83
N ASP A 33 9.58 10.94 7.58
CA ASP A 33 10.40 9.77 7.83
C ASP A 33 10.83 9.17 6.49
N MET A 34 12.13 9.25 6.18
CA MET A 34 12.72 8.82 4.91
C MET A 34 13.60 7.60 5.11
N HIS A 35 13.33 6.55 4.35
CA HIS A 35 14.08 5.31 4.36
C HIS A 35 14.81 5.08 3.06
N ARG A 36 16.10 4.73 3.15
CA ARG A 36 16.93 4.38 2.00
C ARG A 36 16.67 2.94 1.58
N LYS A 37 16.53 2.71 0.26
CA LYS A 37 16.51 1.39 -0.36
C LYS A 37 17.49 1.33 -1.54
N VAL A 38 17.88 0.09 -1.87
CA VAL A 38 18.69 -0.22 -3.05
C VAL A 38 17.89 -1.24 -3.85
N ASN A 39 17.73 -1.03 -5.15
CA ASN A 39 17.08 -2.00 -6.03
C ASN A 39 18.09 -3.08 -6.49
N GLU A 40 17.61 -4.08 -7.22
CA GLU A 40 18.41 -5.19 -7.77
C GLU A 40 19.57 -4.71 -8.66
N ASN A 41 19.45 -3.54 -9.28
CA ASN A 41 20.47 -2.93 -10.13
C ASN A 41 21.41 -1.98 -9.37
N ASN A 42 21.49 -2.08 -8.04
CA ASN A 42 22.29 -1.23 -7.17
C ASN A 42 21.94 0.28 -7.21
N HIS A 43 20.79 0.66 -7.76
CA HIS A 43 20.36 2.06 -7.70
C HIS A 43 19.71 2.37 -6.36
N VAL A 44 20.21 3.45 -5.74
CA VAL A 44 19.68 3.95 -4.48
C VAL A 44 18.42 4.78 -4.73
N TYR A 45 17.37 4.50 -3.98
CA TYR A 45 16.17 5.31 -3.91
C TYR A 45 15.68 5.41 -2.46
N TYR A 46 14.76 6.30 -2.21
CA TYR A 46 14.15 6.46 -0.91
C TYR A 46 12.64 6.26 -1.02
N PHE A 47 12.01 5.87 0.07
CA PHE A 47 10.58 6.01 0.28
C PHE A 47 10.35 6.83 1.54
N ALA A 48 9.20 7.47 1.64
CA ALA A 48 8.93 8.35 2.77
C ALA A 48 7.50 8.22 3.27
N PHE A 49 7.37 8.37 4.59
CA PHE A 49 6.10 8.64 5.25
C PHE A 49 6.09 10.10 5.70
N LEU A 50 5.00 10.79 5.39
CA LEU A 50 4.84 12.20 5.71
C LEU A 50 3.57 12.42 6.51
N GLU A 51 3.65 13.29 7.51
CA GLU A 51 2.47 13.89 8.14
C GLU A 51 2.41 15.36 7.73
N ILE A 52 1.30 15.73 7.09
CA ILE A 52 1.11 17.05 6.48
C ILE A 52 -0.13 17.70 7.08
N GLU A 53 0.03 18.95 7.52
CA GLU A 53 -1.06 19.85 7.79
C GLU A 53 -1.44 20.55 6.48
N MET A 54 -2.63 20.20 5.94
CA MET A 54 -3.08 20.70 4.64
C MET A 54 -3.49 22.16 4.74
N TYR A 55 -3.12 22.94 3.75
CA TYR A 55 -3.61 24.33 3.62
C TYR A 55 -5.05 24.34 3.06
N ASP A 56 -5.78 25.40 3.37
CA ASP A 56 -7.10 25.64 2.79
C ASP A 56 -6.97 26.34 1.42
N THR A 57 -6.42 25.60 0.47
CA THR A 57 -6.20 26.06 -0.92
C THR A 57 -6.91 25.14 -1.89
N SER A 58 -7.22 25.65 -3.07
CA SER A 58 -7.83 24.84 -4.15
C SER A 58 -6.94 23.65 -4.55
N THR A 59 -5.61 23.86 -4.57
CA THR A 59 -4.62 22.81 -4.87
C THR A 59 -4.64 21.71 -3.83
N ALA A 60 -4.63 22.07 -2.54
CA ALA A 60 -4.66 21.12 -1.44
C ALA A 60 -5.98 20.31 -1.44
N ASN A 61 -7.10 20.99 -1.61
CA ASN A 61 -8.42 20.36 -1.65
C ASN A 61 -8.58 19.43 -2.86
N SER A 62 -8.06 19.81 -4.02
CA SER A 62 -8.02 18.96 -5.23
C SER A 62 -7.16 17.72 -5.00
N LEU A 63 -5.96 17.87 -4.41
CA LEU A 63 -5.10 16.74 -4.08
C LEU A 63 -5.77 15.79 -3.07
N LEU A 64 -6.40 16.33 -2.03
CA LEU A 64 -7.12 15.55 -1.04
C LEU A 64 -8.26 14.73 -1.66
N THR A 65 -9.05 15.35 -2.51
CA THR A 65 -10.14 14.69 -3.23
C THR A 65 -9.62 13.57 -4.11
N ARG A 66 -8.54 13.82 -4.86
CA ARG A 66 -7.91 12.80 -5.72
C ARG A 66 -7.34 11.64 -4.89
N LEU A 67 -6.66 11.90 -3.77
CA LEU A 67 -6.11 10.87 -2.88
C LEU A 67 -7.19 10.03 -2.19
N ASN A 68 -8.38 10.58 -1.97
CA ASN A 68 -9.49 9.83 -1.41
C ASN A 68 -10.19 8.94 -2.46
N ASN A 69 -10.23 9.40 -3.71
CA ASN A 69 -10.95 8.72 -4.79
C ASN A 69 -10.04 7.77 -5.60
N SER A 70 -8.72 7.93 -5.52
CA SER A 70 -7.75 7.16 -6.30
C SER A 70 -6.77 6.43 -5.39
N ARG A 71 -6.25 5.29 -5.86
CA ARG A 71 -5.24 4.51 -5.15
C ARG A 71 -3.92 5.27 -5.00
N SER A 72 -3.58 6.09 -6.00
CA SER A 72 -2.38 6.93 -6.02
C SER A 72 -2.61 8.18 -6.87
N VAL A 73 -1.82 9.22 -6.60
CA VAL A 73 -1.84 10.50 -7.31
C VAL A 73 -0.42 10.92 -7.63
N ASN A 74 -0.15 11.29 -8.87
CA ASN A 74 1.14 11.84 -9.26
C ASN A 74 1.17 13.34 -8.96
N LEU A 75 2.19 13.75 -8.19
CA LEU A 75 2.50 15.14 -7.88
C LEU A 75 3.76 15.54 -8.63
N THR A 76 3.64 16.37 -9.66
CA THR A 76 4.78 16.92 -10.40
C THR A 76 5.49 17.94 -9.54
N TYR A 77 6.78 17.75 -9.29
CA TYR A 77 7.60 18.67 -8.51
C TYR A 77 8.62 19.44 -9.36
N ASP A 78 8.90 18.92 -10.56
CA ASP A 78 9.73 19.55 -11.57
C ASP A 78 9.04 19.40 -12.93
N GLU A 79 8.48 20.49 -13.44
CA GLU A 79 7.74 20.50 -14.70
C GLU A 79 8.70 20.44 -15.90
N GLU A 80 9.88 21.05 -15.81
CA GLU A 80 10.86 21.09 -16.90
C GLU A 80 11.43 19.70 -17.16
N ALA A 81 11.79 18.97 -16.10
CA ALA A 81 12.28 17.61 -16.19
C ALA A 81 11.17 16.55 -16.23
N GLY A 82 9.89 16.95 -16.11
CA GLY A 82 8.75 16.04 -16.07
C GLY A 82 8.76 15.09 -14.86
N GLN A 83 9.43 15.47 -13.78
CA GLN A 83 9.59 14.61 -12.62
C GLN A 83 8.41 14.74 -11.66
N TYR A 84 7.97 13.60 -11.14
CA TYR A 84 6.84 13.53 -10.21
C TYR A 84 7.07 12.52 -9.10
N TRP A 85 6.36 12.69 -8.01
CA TRP A 85 6.22 11.68 -6.96
C TRP A 85 4.83 11.03 -7.04
N GLU A 86 4.80 9.72 -6.91
CA GLU A 86 3.58 8.99 -6.68
C GLU A 86 3.20 9.13 -5.19
N LEU A 87 2.09 9.76 -4.90
CA LEU A 87 1.55 9.91 -3.56
C LEU A 87 0.47 8.88 -3.31
N LYS A 88 0.51 8.22 -2.15
CA LYS A 88 -0.52 7.29 -1.67
C LYS A 88 -1.00 7.72 -0.29
N LYS A 89 -2.29 7.59 -0.05
CA LYS A 89 -2.82 7.74 1.32
C LYS A 89 -2.24 6.63 2.18
N HIS A 90 -1.62 6.99 3.31
CA HIS A 90 -1.13 5.99 4.24
C HIS A 90 -2.32 5.35 4.98
N VAL A 91 -2.43 4.03 4.86
CA VAL A 91 -3.43 3.22 5.57
C VAL A 91 -2.68 2.39 6.62
N PRO A 92 -3.01 2.52 7.91
CA PRO A 92 -2.41 1.74 8.97
C PRO A 92 -2.57 0.22 8.76
N LYS A 93 -1.62 -0.57 9.27
CA LYS A 93 -1.59 -2.03 9.10
C LYS A 93 -2.91 -2.70 9.54
N ASN A 94 -3.49 -2.25 10.64
CA ASN A 94 -4.73 -2.80 11.16
C ASN A 94 -5.93 -2.57 10.21
N GLU A 95 -6.01 -1.39 9.60
CA GLU A 95 -7.08 -1.07 8.64
C GLU A 95 -6.91 -1.83 7.31
N ARG A 96 -5.66 -2.16 6.92
CA ARG A 96 -5.40 -2.96 5.71
C ARG A 96 -5.93 -4.38 5.85
N LYS A 97 -5.76 -5.01 7.01
CA LYS A 97 -6.29 -6.36 7.28
C LYS A 97 -7.82 -6.36 7.18
N GLN A 98 -8.49 -5.41 7.81
CA GLN A 98 -9.96 -5.29 7.73
C GLN A 98 -10.47 -5.07 6.30
N GLN A 99 -9.75 -4.26 5.50
CA GLN A 99 -10.11 -4.05 4.09
C GLN A 99 -9.88 -5.29 3.22
N GLN A 100 -8.88 -6.12 3.53
CA GLN A 100 -8.68 -7.39 2.83
C GLN A 100 -9.75 -8.41 3.20
N GLU A 101 -10.07 -8.56 4.47
CA GLU A 101 -11.12 -9.46 4.95
C GLU A 101 -12.50 -9.09 4.37
N SER A 102 -12.84 -7.80 4.36
CA SER A 102 -14.11 -7.34 3.76
C SER A 102 -14.17 -7.59 2.26
N LYS A 103 -13.07 -7.44 1.53
CA LYS A 103 -13.00 -7.75 0.09
C LYS A 103 -13.10 -9.25 -0.17
N MET A 104 -12.42 -10.09 0.59
CA MET A 104 -12.54 -11.55 0.46
C MET A 104 -13.96 -12.01 0.76
N SER A 105 -14.57 -11.49 1.82
CA SER A 105 -15.95 -11.83 2.17
C SER A 105 -16.97 -11.44 1.10
N SER A 106 -16.73 -10.39 0.33
CA SER A 106 -17.63 -9.97 -0.75
C SER A 106 -17.42 -10.74 -2.07
N VAL A 107 -16.20 -11.27 -2.30
CA VAL A 107 -15.86 -11.97 -3.55
C VAL A 107 -16.12 -13.47 -3.46
N MET A 108 -15.97 -14.07 -2.28
CA MET A 108 -16.15 -15.52 -2.08
C MET A 108 -17.51 -16.07 -2.51
N PRO A 109 -18.66 -15.42 -2.21
CA PRO A 109 -19.95 -15.92 -2.67
C PRO A 109 -20.06 -15.95 -4.19
N VAL A 110 -19.60 -14.91 -4.88
CA VAL A 110 -19.63 -14.81 -6.35
C VAL A 110 -18.74 -15.86 -7.01
N LEU A 111 -17.54 -16.10 -6.46
CA LEU A 111 -16.65 -17.16 -6.93
C LEU A 111 -17.25 -18.54 -6.74
N TYR A 112 -17.90 -18.79 -5.61
CA TYR A 112 -18.56 -20.05 -5.33
C TYR A 112 -19.72 -20.33 -6.32
N GLU A 113 -20.57 -19.35 -6.56
CA GLU A 113 -21.67 -19.47 -7.53
C GLU A 113 -21.14 -19.70 -8.96
N THR A 114 -20.10 -18.95 -9.36
CA THR A 114 -19.47 -19.13 -10.68
C THR A 114 -18.85 -20.52 -10.82
N PHE A 115 -18.19 -20.99 -9.78
CA PHE A 115 -17.58 -22.32 -9.75
C PHE A 115 -18.63 -23.41 -9.82
N MET A 116 -19.69 -23.34 -9.02
CA MET A 116 -20.78 -24.32 -9.04
C MET A 116 -21.50 -24.37 -10.39
N SER A 117 -21.76 -23.22 -11.00
CA SER A 117 -22.33 -23.13 -12.35
C SER A 117 -21.44 -23.79 -13.41
N ALA A 118 -20.12 -23.65 -13.30
CA ALA A 118 -19.19 -24.31 -14.22
C ALA A 118 -19.21 -25.86 -14.08
N PHE A 119 -19.36 -26.37 -12.85
CA PHE A 119 -19.51 -27.81 -12.62
C PHE A 119 -20.81 -28.38 -13.22
N GLU A 120 -21.92 -27.66 -13.05
CA GLU A 120 -23.21 -28.06 -13.65
C GLU A 120 -23.11 -28.11 -15.18
N HIS A 121 -22.50 -27.14 -15.82
CA HIS A 121 -22.28 -27.11 -17.27
C HIS A 121 -21.35 -28.23 -17.76
N ALA A 122 -20.37 -28.63 -16.95
CA ALA A 122 -19.45 -29.72 -17.27
C ALA A 122 -20.03 -31.11 -17.02
N GLY A 123 -21.27 -31.23 -16.51
CA GLY A 123 -21.88 -32.48 -16.15
C GLY A 123 -21.17 -33.22 -15.00
N ILE A 124 -20.38 -32.54 -14.22
CA ILE A 124 -19.68 -33.09 -13.06
C ILE A 124 -20.60 -32.92 -11.84
N VAL A 125 -21.00 -34.05 -11.25
CA VAL A 125 -21.79 -34.02 -10.01
C VAL A 125 -20.95 -33.38 -8.91
N ALA A 126 -21.43 -32.27 -8.38
CA ALA A 126 -20.76 -31.60 -7.24
C ALA A 126 -20.62 -32.60 -6.07
N PRO A 127 -19.50 -32.63 -5.37
CA PRO A 127 -19.34 -33.51 -4.22
C PRO A 127 -20.43 -33.19 -3.19
N THR A 128 -21.22 -34.20 -2.87
CA THR A 128 -22.27 -34.12 -1.85
C THR A 128 -21.62 -33.79 -0.50
N LYS A 129 -22.19 -32.84 0.21
CA LYS A 129 -21.74 -32.33 1.51
C LYS A 129 -21.85 -33.34 2.66
N GLU A 130 -21.33 -34.55 2.53
CA GLU A 130 -21.42 -35.59 3.57
C GLU A 130 -20.06 -36.18 3.97
N GLU A 131 -18.96 -35.53 3.64
CA GLU A 131 -17.71 -35.86 4.31
C GLU A 131 -17.40 -34.69 5.24
N GLU A 132 -17.46 -34.97 6.56
CA GLU A 132 -16.93 -34.06 7.58
C GLU A 132 -15.53 -33.63 7.14
N PRO A 133 -15.19 -32.32 7.18
CA PRO A 133 -13.85 -31.90 6.85
C PRO A 133 -12.92 -32.66 7.79
N VAL A 134 -12.09 -33.54 7.23
CA VAL A 134 -10.85 -33.94 7.89
C VAL A 134 -10.23 -32.62 8.28
N GLU A 135 -10.08 -32.36 9.57
CA GLU A 135 -9.33 -31.22 10.07
C GLU A 135 -7.92 -31.35 9.50
N ASP A 136 -7.78 -30.86 8.26
CA ASP A 136 -6.49 -30.63 7.68
C ASP A 136 -5.91 -29.48 8.53
N THR A 137 -5.07 -29.84 9.46
CA THR A 137 -4.34 -28.93 10.35
C THR A 137 -3.32 -28.11 9.55
N PHE A 138 -3.70 -27.67 8.35
CA PHE A 138 -2.93 -26.73 7.58
C PHE A 138 -2.99 -25.41 8.34
N ASP A 139 -1.93 -25.13 9.06
CA ASP A 139 -1.77 -23.89 9.79
C ASP A 139 -1.58 -22.74 8.78
N TYR A 140 -2.72 -22.15 8.39
CA TYR A 140 -2.77 -21.04 7.46
C TYR A 140 -2.05 -19.80 8.01
N ASP A 141 -1.99 -19.65 9.33
CA ASP A 141 -1.27 -18.56 9.98
C ASP A 141 0.24 -18.78 9.92
N ALA A 142 0.71 -20.03 10.08
CA ALA A 142 2.12 -20.36 9.87
C ALA A 142 2.52 -20.22 8.38
N TYR A 143 1.67 -20.65 7.44
CA TYR A 143 1.90 -20.47 6.01
C TYR A 143 1.94 -18.98 5.61
N LEU A 144 1.07 -18.15 6.17
CA LEU A 144 1.07 -16.72 5.93
C LEU A 144 2.26 -16.02 6.62
N GLN A 145 2.76 -16.55 7.76
CA GLN A 145 3.97 -16.03 8.40
C GLN A 145 5.22 -16.35 7.60
N ASP A 146 5.32 -17.54 6.99
CA ASP A 146 6.46 -17.93 6.14
C ASP A 146 6.40 -17.31 4.73
N ASN A 147 5.22 -17.08 4.16
CA ASN A 147 5.03 -16.56 2.81
C ASN A 147 4.59 -15.09 2.75
N THR A 148 4.18 -14.48 3.84
CA THR A 148 4.25 -13.03 3.91
C THR A 148 5.72 -12.69 3.94
N PHE A 149 6.28 -12.47 2.77
CA PHE A 149 7.51 -11.74 2.61
C PHE A 149 7.35 -10.45 3.40
N ASN A 150 7.72 -10.52 4.65
CA ASN A 150 7.76 -9.41 5.60
C ASN A 150 8.86 -8.46 5.13
N MET A 151 8.59 -7.80 4.00
CA MET A 151 9.46 -6.78 3.44
C MET A 151 9.67 -5.62 4.43
N TRP A 152 8.99 -5.68 5.60
CA TRP A 152 8.90 -4.60 6.56
C TRP A 152 9.48 -4.93 7.95
N ASP A 153 9.55 -6.20 8.38
CA ASP A 153 9.92 -6.54 9.75
C ASP A 153 11.39 -6.97 9.93
N ASP A 154 12.06 -7.53 8.90
CA ASP A 154 13.41 -8.08 9.08
C ASP A 154 14.56 -7.06 9.14
N LYS A 155 14.30 -5.78 8.88
CA LYS A 155 15.34 -4.73 8.98
C LYS A 155 15.25 -3.82 10.20
N TYR A 156 14.19 -3.86 10.97
CA TYR A 156 14.08 -3.02 12.17
C TYR A 156 14.91 -3.55 13.34
N ASN A 157 15.18 -4.85 13.41
CA ASN A 157 15.94 -5.48 14.51
C ASN A 157 17.46 -5.41 14.32
N PHE A 158 17.97 -5.09 13.13
CA PHE A 158 19.41 -5.05 12.88
C PHE A 158 20.12 -3.81 13.45
N TRP A 159 19.40 -2.74 13.73
CA TRP A 159 19.98 -1.45 14.15
C TRP A 159 19.96 -1.20 15.68
N GLN A 160 19.46 -2.14 16.47
CA GLN A 160 19.49 -2.03 17.94
C GLN A 160 20.68 -2.75 18.61
N SER A 161 21.58 -3.33 17.84
CA SER A 161 22.73 -4.12 18.37
C SER A 161 24.10 -3.62 17.89
N VAL A 162 24.26 -2.32 17.63
CA VAL A 162 25.59 -1.69 17.48
C VAL A 162 25.68 -0.45 18.32
#